data_4296b773c24bd867b8bc147e6e081ce5
#
_entry.id   4296b773c24bd867b8bc147e6e081ce5
#
_cell.length_a   1.000
_cell.length_b   1.000
_cell.length_c   1.000
_cell.angle_alpha   90.00
_cell.angle_beta   90.00
_cell.angle_gamma   90.00
#
_symmetry.space_group_name_H-M   'P 1'
#
loop_
_entity.id
_entity.type
_entity.pdbx_description
1 polymer ?
#
loop_
_entity_poly.entity_id
_entity_poly.type
_entity_poly.pdbx_seq_one_letter_code
_entity_poly.pdbx_strand_id
1 'polypeptide(L)'
;MIVDSSAFITLLRNEPGWEEYMAVMVDARTLVTSAATLLETAMVAEGQGGDKAALDLDSLIRRLDVDIVAFTAEHAVLAREGFRRFGKGRHPAGLNFGDCFAYALAREREEPLLFKGRDFAQTDVKAAI
;
A
#
# COMPACT_ATOMS: atom_id res chain seq x y z
N MET A 1 -8.42 -7.63 -0.73
CA MET A 1 -6.95 -7.49 -0.61
C MET A 1 -6.59 -6.02 -0.50
N ILE A 2 -5.77 -5.68 0.48
CA ILE A 2 -5.29 -4.31 0.69
C ILE A 2 -4.03 -4.09 -0.15
N VAL A 3 -3.88 -2.89 -0.73
CA VAL A 3 -2.74 -2.56 -1.60
C VAL A 3 -1.96 -1.39 -1.01
N ASP A 4 -0.66 -1.60 -0.80
CA ASP A 4 0.28 -0.58 -0.35
C ASP A 4 0.82 0.25 -1.52
N SER A 5 1.34 1.44 -1.21
CA SER A 5 1.99 2.33 -2.18
C SER A 5 3.10 1.64 -2.96
N SER A 6 3.92 0.80 -2.31
CA SER A 6 5.03 0.09 -2.94
C SER A 6 4.58 -0.84 -4.07
N ALA A 7 3.40 -1.48 -3.95
CA ALA A 7 2.85 -2.32 -5.01
C ALA A 7 2.41 -1.50 -6.23
N PHE A 8 1.73 -0.37 -6.04
CA PHE A 8 1.38 0.53 -7.15
C PHE A 8 2.62 1.10 -7.85
N ILE A 9 3.62 1.53 -7.09
CA ILE A 9 4.87 2.06 -7.65
C ILE A 9 5.60 1.00 -8.45
N THR A 10 5.60 -0.26 -8.00
CA THR A 10 6.17 -1.39 -8.74
C THR A 10 5.56 -1.51 -10.14
N LEU A 11 4.24 -1.39 -10.26
CA LEU A 11 3.55 -1.42 -11.55
C LEU A 11 3.84 -0.18 -12.40
N LEU A 12 3.76 1.01 -11.82
CA LEU A 12 3.97 2.27 -12.54
C LEU A 12 5.37 2.39 -13.14
N ARG A 13 6.37 1.81 -12.49
CA ARG A 13 7.77 1.88 -12.92
C ARG A 13 8.25 0.63 -13.64
N ASN A 14 7.39 -0.36 -13.83
CA ASN A 14 7.78 -1.67 -14.37
C ASN A 14 9.00 -2.23 -13.64
N GLU A 15 9.00 -2.15 -12.30
CA GLU A 15 10.10 -2.69 -11.50
C GLU A 15 10.19 -4.22 -11.62
N PRO A 16 11.36 -4.83 -11.44
CA PRO A 16 11.51 -6.29 -11.54
C PRO A 16 10.44 -7.04 -10.74
N GLY A 17 9.73 -7.96 -11.39
CA GLY A 17 8.65 -8.76 -10.82
C GLY A 17 7.26 -8.10 -10.90
N TRP A 18 7.11 -6.95 -11.57
CA TRP A 18 5.82 -6.25 -11.68
C TRP A 18 4.71 -7.12 -12.27
N GLU A 19 5.04 -8.07 -13.12
CA GLU A 19 4.06 -8.98 -13.75
C GLU A 19 3.33 -9.85 -12.72
N GLU A 20 4.04 -10.30 -11.68
CA GLU A 20 3.44 -11.08 -10.59
C GLU A 20 2.46 -10.23 -9.78
N TYR A 21 2.83 -8.98 -9.46
CA TYR A 21 1.93 -8.03 -8.78
C TYR A 21 0.68 -7.75 -9.61
N MET A 22 0.86 -7.54 -10.92
CA MET A 22 -0.27 -7.32 -11.82
C MET A 22 -1.20 -8.54 -11.85
N ALA A 23 -0.65 -9.74 -11.99
CA ALA A 23 -1.44 -10.97 -12.01
C ALA A 23 -2.26 -11.13 -10.71
N VAL A 24 -1.64 -10.92 -9.56
CA VAL A 24 -2.29 -11.00 -8.25
C VAL A 24 -3.41 -9.96 -8.12
N MET A 25 -3.19 -8.73 -8.60
CA MET A 25 -4.23 -7.69 -8.57
C MET A 25 -5.39 -8.00 -9.50
N VAL A 26 -5.12 -8.52 -10.69
CA VAL A 26 -6.17 -8.90 -11.66
C VAL A 26 -7.03 -10.07 -11.14
N ASP A 27 -6.42 -11.02 -10.47
CA ASP A 27 -7.12 -12.18 -9.90
C ASP A 27 -7.83 -11.88 -8.58
N ALA A 28 -7.53 -10.75 -7.94
CA ALA A 28 -8.13 -10.39 -6.67
C ALA A 28 -9.64 -10.10 -6.83
N ARG A 29 -10.43 -10.62 -5.90
CA ARG A 29 -11.88 -10.38 -5.87
C ARG A 29 -12.21 -8.91 -5.63
N THR A 30 -11.46 -8.25 -4.78
CA THR A 30 -11.56 -6.83 -4.46
C THR A 30 -10.17 -6.27 -4.14
N LEU A 31 -9.91 -5.05 -4.61
CA LEU A 31 -8.72 -4.29 -4.28
C LEU A 31 -9.12 -3.06 -3.48
N VAL A 32 -8.46 -2.83 -2.37
CA VAL A 32 -8.78 -1.69 -1.48
C VAL A 32 -7.50 -0.98 -1.08
N THR A 33 -7.50 0.33 -1.11
CA THR A 33 -6.40 1.14 -0.58
C THR A 33 -6.93 2.30 0.28
N SER A 34 -6.13 2.74 1.24
CA SER A 34 -6.44 3.95 2.00
C SER A 34 -6.27 5.19 1.13
N ALA A 35 -7.16 6.18 1.29
CA ALA A 35 -6.99 7.49 0.66
C ALA A 35 -5.64 8.13 1.02
N ALA A 36 -5.11 7.89 2.23
CA ALA A 36 -3.80 8.34 2.64
C ALA A 36 -2.66 7.62 1.90
N THR A 37 -2.77 6.31 1.70
CA THR A 37 -1.83 5.52 0.89
C THR A 37 -1.84 5.98 -0.58
N LEU A 38 -3.02 6.24 -1.13
CA LEU A 38 -3.14 6.75 -2.50
C LEU A 38 -2.48 8.12 -2.66
N LEU A 39 -2.66 9.03 -1.69
CA LEU A 39 -1.99 10.33 -1.69
C LEU A 39 -0.47 10.16 -1.66
N GLU A 40 0.06 9.30 -0.79
CA GLU A 40 1.51 9.00 -0.75
C GLU A 40 1.98 8.47 -2.11
N THR A 41 1.25 7.52 -2.70
CA THR A 41 1.57 6.95 -4.02
C THR A 41 1.64 8.05 -5.09
N ALA A 42 0.65 8.94 -5.12
CA ALA A 42 0.59 10.05 -6.06
C ALA A 42 1.79 11.00 -5.88
N MET A 43 2.11 11.37 -4.65
CA MET A 43 3.25 12.25 -4.36
C MET A 43 4.58 11.63 -4.81
N VAL A 44 4.78 10.34 -4.59
CA VAL A 44 5.98 9.61 -5.03
C VAL A 44 6.03 9.50 -6.56
N ALA A 45 4.92 9.15 -7.19
CA ALA A 45 4.84 9.00 -8.65
C ALA A 45 5.09 10.33 -9.36
N GLU A 46 4.37 11.38 -8.98
CA GLU A 46 4.46 12.72 -9.57
C GLU A 46 5.83 13.38 -9.31
N GLY A 47 6.40 13.18 -8.12
CA GLY A 47 7.70 13.72 -7.76
C GLY A 47 8.83 13.24 -8.66
N GLN A 48 8.70 12.08 -9.28
CA GLN A 48 9.70 11.50 -10.17
C GLN A 48 9.29 11.50 -11.65
N GLY A 49 8.00 11.32 -11.94
CA GLY A 49 7.47 11.15 -13.29
C GLY A 49 6.56 12.28 -13.80
N GLY A 50 6.30 13.29 -12.98
CA GLY A 50 5.48 14.46 -13.35
C GLY A 50 4.03 14.13 -13.68
N ASP A 51 3.41 14.95 -14.54
CA ASP A 51 1.99 14.85 -14.88
C ASP A 51 1.63 13.52 -15.56
N LYS A 52 2.54 12.96 -16.37
CA LYS A 52 2.32 11.65 -17.00
C LYS A 52 2.16 10.55 -15.95
N ALA A 53 2.99 10.53 -14.92
CA ALA A 53 2.90 9.53 -13.85
C ALA A 53 1.60 9.68 -13.05
N ALA A 54 1.12 10.91 -12.84
CA ALA A 54 -0.19 11.17 -12.23
C ALA A 54 -1.32 10.54 -13.05
N LEU A 55 -1.34 10.76 -14.37
CA LEU A 55 -2.36 10.19 -15.25
C LEU A 55 -2.26 8.67 -15.34
N ASP A 56 -1.05 8.11 -15.35
CA ASP A 56 -0.83 6.66 -15.34
C ASP A 56 -1.37 6.02 -14.05
N LEU A 57 -1.14 6.66 -12.90
CA LEU A 57 -1.70 6.20 -11.62
C LEU A 57 -3.24 6.22 -11.63
N ASP A 58 -3.85 7.33 -12.05
CA ASP A 58 -5.30 7.46 -12.13
C ASP A 58 -5.91 6.40 -13.07
N SER A 59 -5.25 6.13 -14.19
CA SER A 59 -5.65 5.08 -15.13
C SER A 59 -5.55 3.69 -14.51
N LEU A 60 -4.49 3.41 -13.78
CA LEU A 60 -4.28 2.13 -13.10
C LEU A 60 -5.37 1.87 -12.06
N ILE A 61 -5.65 2.85 -11.20
CA ILE A 61 -6.70 2.77 -10.17
C ILE A 61 -8.06 2.45 -10.80
N ARG A 62 -8.42 3.16 -11.89
CA ARG A 62 -9.70 2.92 -12.58
C ARG A 62 -9.77 1.54 -13.24
N ARG A 63 -8.71 1.12 -13.94
CA ARG A 63 -8.69 -0.16 -14.67
C ARG A 63 -8.74 -1.37 -13.75
N LEU A 64 -8.14 -1.26 -12.58
CA LEU A 64 -8.14 -2.32 -11.58
C LEU A 64 -9.35 -2.24 -10.63
N ASP A 65 -10.22 -1.23 -10.80
CA ASP A 65 -11.39 -1.00 -9.95
C ASP A 65 -11.05 -0.99 -8.46
N VAL A 66 -10.02 -0.21 -8.09
CA VAL A 66 -9.54 -0.13 -6.73
C VAL A 66 -10.47 0.72 -5.88
N ASP A 67 -11.01 0.16 -4.82
CA ASP A 67 -11.78 0.88 -3.81
C ASP A 67 -10.86 1.77 -2.96
N ILE A 68 -11.15 3.07 -2.94
CA ILE A 68 -10.44 4.04 -2.12
C ILE A 68 -11.28 4.32 -0.88
N VAL A 69 -10.74 4.02 0.31
CA VAL A 69 -11.46 4.20 1.57
C VAL A 69 -10.82 5.28 2.44
N ALA A 70 -11.66 5.98 3.22
CA ALA A 70 -11.18 7.03 4.11
C ALA A 70 -10.21 6.49 5.17
N PHE A 71 -9.18 7.27 5.50
CA PHE A 71 -8.39 7.04 6.71
C PHE A 71 -9.16 7.57 7.91
N THR A 72 -9.62 6.67 8.77
CA THR A 72 -10.53 6.98 9.89
C THR A 72 -9.78 7.23 11.20
N ALA A 73 -10.51 7.71 12.22
CA ALA A 73 -9.97 7.81 13.58
C ALA A 73 -9.55 6.44 14.15
N GLU A 74 -10.29 5.39 13.83
CA GLU A 74 -9.94 4.01 14.23
C GLU A 74 -8.67 3.54 13.52
N HIS A 75 -8.49 3.88 12.25
CA HIS A 75 -7.24 3.63 11.54
C HIS A 75 -6.06 4.34 12.20
N ALA A 76 -6.24 5.56 12.70
CA ALA A 76 -5.19 6.27 13.41
C ALA A 76 -4.76 5.56 14.69
N VAL A 77 -5.68 4.94 15.42
CA VAL A 77 -5.38 4.13 16.60
C VAL A 77 -4.56 2.89 16.22
N LEU A 78 -5.00 2.15 15.20
CA LEU A 78 -4.30 0.96 14.71
C LEU A 78 -2.92 1.31 14.13
N ALA A 79 -2.81 2.42 13.42
CA ALA A 79 -1.54 2.91 12.87
C ALA A 79 -0.53 3.24 13.98
N ARG A 80 -0.98 3.91 15.04
CA ARG A 80 -0.13 4.17 16.22
C ARG A 80 0.34 2.88 16.90
N GLU A 81 -0.55 1.92 17.04
CA GLU A 81 -0.19 0.60 17.59
C GLU A 81 0.86 -0.09 16.71
N GLY A 82 0.66 -0.10 15.39
CA GLY A 82 1.61 -0.64 14.42
C GLY A 82 2.98 0.04 14.52
N PHE A 83 3.02 1.35 14.61
CA PHE A 83 4.26 2.10 14.78
C PHE A 83 4.96 1.80 16.11
N ARG A 84 4.22 1.69 17.22
CA ARG A 84 4.81 1.32 18.52
C ARG A 84 5.48 -0.05 18.50
N ARG A 85 4.87 -1.01 17.80
CA ARG A 85 5.34 -2.41 17.73
C ARG A 85 6.41 -2.61 16.67
N PHE A 86 6.27 -2.01 15.52
CA PHE A 86 7.04 -2.31 14.30
C PHE A 86 7.70 -1.10 13.66
N GLY A 87 7.59 0.07 14.26
CA GLY A 87 8.03 1.34 13.68
C GLY A 87 9.54 1.49 13.56
N LYS A 88 9.93 2.37 12.64
CA LYS A 88 11.32 2.77 12.43
C LYS A 88 11.94 3.29 13.73
N GLY A 89 13.13 2.79 14.07
CA GLY A 89 13.81 3.11 15.32
C GLY A 89 13.35 2.28 16.54
N ARG A 90 12.35 1.38 16.36
CA ARG A 90 11.79 0.53 17.41
C ARG A 90 11.89 -0.96 17.13
N HIS A 91 11.79 -1.33 15.86
CA HIS A 91 11.73 -2.72 15.42
C HIS A 91 12.42 -2.86 14.05
N PRO A 92 13.01 -4.03 13.73
CA PRO A 92 13.66 -4.27 12.43
C PRO A 92 12.75 -4.09 11.20
N ALA A 93 11.44 -4.27 11.34
CA ALA A 93 10.47 -3.99 10.28
C ALA A 93 10.56 -2.53 9.81
N GLY A 94 10.76 -1.61 10.74
CA GLY A 94 11.06 -0.22 10.42
C GLY A 94 9.92 0.53 9.74
N LEU A 95 8.66 0.24 10.10
CA LEU A 95 7.51 0.93 9.51
C LEU A 95 7.67 2.44 9.62
N ASN A 96 7.54 3.12 8.50
CA ASN A 96 7.51 4.58 8.43
C ASN A 96 6.07 5.13 8.51
N PHE A 97 5.91 6.44 8.40
CA PHE A 97 4.60 7.10 8.43
C PHE A 97 3.64 6.57 7.36
N GLY A 98 4.10 6.42 6.12
CA GLY A 98 3.28 5.90 5.01
C GLY A 98 2.85 4.46 5.21
N ASP A 99 3.75 3.60 5.68
CA ASP A 99 3.47 2.19 5.93
C ASP A 99 2.34 2.00 6.95
N CYS A 100 2.24 2.90 7.93
CA CYS A 100 1.22 2.81 8.97
C CYS A 100 -0.21 2.91 8.44
N PHE A 101 -0.44 3.57 7.32
CA PHE A 101 -1.77 3.67 6.71
C PHE A 101 -2.24 2.32 6.15
N ALA A 102 -1.39 1.67 5.39
CA ALA A 102 -1.69 0.34 4.83
C ALA A 102 -1.77 -0.73 5.92
N TYR A 103 -0.88 -0.66 6.91
CA TYR A 103 -0.93 -1.53 8.10
C TYR A 103 -2.28 -1.43 8.81
N ALA A 104 -2.73 -0.22 9.13
CA ALA A 104 -3.99 0.01 9.84
C ALA A 104 -5.20 -0.57 9.09
N LEU A 105 -5.27 -0.35 7.78
CA LEU A 105 -6.36 -0.85 6.95
C LEU A 105 -6.35 -2.38 6.86
N ALA A 106 -5.18 -2.99 6.69
CA ALA A 106 -5.04 -4.45 6.67
C ALA A 106 -5.46 -5.09 8.00
N ARG A 107 -5.10 -4.44 9.12
CA ARG A 107 -5.49 -4.90 10.46
C ARG A 107 -6.98 -4.77 10.71
N GLU A 108 -7.59 -3.62 10.36
CA GLU A 108 -9.03 -3.40 10.53
C GLU A 108 -9.86 -4.43 9.76
N ARG A 109 -9.47 -4.71 8.52
CA ARG A 109 -10.21 -5.60 7.63
C ARG A 109 -9.85 -7.07 7.76
N GLU A 110 -8.77 -7.37 8.46
CA GLU A 110 -8.20 -8.73 8.54
C GLU A 110 -7.93 -9.32 7.14
N GLU A 111 -7.56 -8.45 6.20
CA GLU A 111 -7.27 -8.83 4.82
C GLU A 111 -5.76 -8.86 4.55
N PRO A 112 -5.32 -9.70 3.59
CA PRO A 112 -3.93 -9.71 3.15
C PRO A 112 -3.51 -8.36 2.57
N LEU A 113 -2.25 -7.99 2.79
CA LEU A 113 -1.61 -6.79 2.26
C LEU A 113 -0.66 -7.14 1.12
N LEU A 114 -0.85 -6.51 -0.03
CA LEU A 114 0.07 -6.57 -1.16
C LEU A 114 1.07 -5.42 -1.05
N PHE A 115 2.34 -5.76 -0.91
CA PHE A 115 3.45 -4.82 -0.75
C PHE A 115 4.72 -5.36 -1.39
N LYS A 116 5.66 -4.47 -1.70
CA LYS A 116 7.02 -4.83 -2.10
C LYS A 116 8.02 -4.37 -1.05
N GLY A 117 9.01 -5.22 -0.74
CA GLY A 117 10.03 -4.94 0.25
C GLY A 117 9.94 -5.82 1.48
N ARG A 118 10.63 -5.43 2.55
CA ARG A 118 10.79 -6.25 3.76
C ARG A 118 10.00 -5.71 4.97
N ASP A 119 9.49 -4.50 4.90
CA ASP A 119 8.98 -3.79 6.07
C ASP A 119 7.80 -4.53 6.69
N PHE A 120 6.80 -4.84 5.90
CA PHE A 120 5.62 -5.58 6.40
C PHE A 120 5.87 -7.07 6.64
N ALA A 121 6.87 -7.67 6.01
CA ALA A 121 7.16 -9.10 6.16
C ALA A 121 7.53 -9.50 7.60
N GLN A 122 7.96 -8.54 8.40
CA GLN A 122 8.33 -8.75 9.81
C GLN A 122 7.26 -8.27 10.79
N THR A 123 6.08 -7.95 10.30
CA THR A 123 4.93 -7.55 11.09
C THR A 123 3.92 -8.69 11.23
N ASP A 124 2.78 -8.41 11.86
CA ASP A 124 1.68 -9.36 12.04
C ASP A 124 0.61 -9.28 10.94
N VAL A 125 0.81 -8.48 9.87
CA VAL A 125 -0.08 -8.51 8.73
C VAL A 125 0.23 -9.71 7.82
N LYS A 126 -0.81 -10.26 7.21
CA LYS A 126 -0.65 -11.35 6.25
C LYS A 126 -0.18 -10.79 4.91
N ALA A 127 0.92 -11.29 4.37
CA ALA A 127 1.34 -10.96 3.03
C ALA A 127 0.39 -11.58 1.98
N ALA A 128 0.14 -10.87 0.88
CA ALA A 128 -0.68 -11.36 -0.21
C ALA A 128 0.10 -12.29 -1.16
N ILE A 129 1.41 -12.05 -1.27
CA ILE A 129 2.35 -12.89 -2.01
C ILE A 129 3.67 -13.02 -1.27
#